data_d0fa94ca63aa135b98e9db6266cc20ca
#
_entry.id   d0fa94ca63aa135b98e9db6266cc20ca
#
_cell.length_a   1.000
_cell.length_b   1.000
_cell.length_c   1.000
_cell.angle_alpha   90.00
_cell.angle_beta   90.00
_cell.angle_gamma   90.00
#
_symmetry.space_group_name_H-M   'P 1'
#
loop_
_entity.id
_entity.type
_entity.pdbx_description
1 polymer ?
#
loop_
_entity_poly.entity_id
_entity_poly.type
_entity_poly.pdbx_seq_one_letter_code
_entity_poly.pdbx_strand_id
1 'polypeptide(L)'
;MTDRYVKILQQGKTILRGLKPRGNAVVALQDRNEVLDYTVDWSGWLGSDTISSVENVVTGPTVSNASNTTTTATFRLSGSSSGFLEHRITTAAGRVKELMVLLEVDGAPIVSDYGYRVRLS
;
A
#
# COMPACT_ATOMS: atom_id res chain seq x y z
N MET A 1 -11.46 -9.81 -4.55
CA MET A 1 -10.30 -9.79 -5.43
C MET A 1 -9.48 -8.55 -5.18
N THR A 2 -8.18 -8.69 -5.15
CA THR A 2 -7.28 -7.60 -4.86
C THR A 2 -6.94 -6.81 -6.12
N ASP A 3 -7.02 -5.49 -6.05
CA ASP A 3 -6.65 -4.61 -7.15
C ASP A 3 -5.14 -4.41 -7.22
N ARG A 4 -4.50 -4.31 -6.07
CA ARG A 4 -3.07 -4.07 -5.95
C ARG A 4 -2.46 -5.12 -5.04
N TYR A 5 -1.23 -5.50 -5.34
CA TYR A 5 -0.62 -6.62 -4.63
C TYR A 5 0.87 -6.39 -4.46
N VAL A 6 1.37 -6.66 -3.26
CA VAL A 6 2.80 -6.69 -2.99
C VAL A 6 3.12 -7.93 -2.17
N LYS A 7 4.13 -8.67 -2.61
CA LYS A 7 4.65 -9.80 -1.85
C LYS A 7 6.05 -9.44 -1.33
N ILE A 8 6.23 -9.58 -0.03
CA ILE A 8 7.50 -9.27 0.63
C ILE A 8 8.29 -10.57 0.75
N LEU A 9 9.48 -10.56 0.19
CA LEU A 9 10.38 -11.70 0.20
C LEU A 9 11.34 -11.61 1.37
N GLN A 10 12.06 -12.69 1.64
CA GLN A 10 12.87 -12.83 2.84
C GLN A 10 13.94 -11.76 2.97
N GLN A 11 14.50 -11.30 1.87
CA GLN A 11 15.53 -10.25 1.88
C GLN A 11 14.96 -8.84 1.76
N GLY A 12 13.65 -8.69 1.95
CA GLY A 12 13.01 -7.40 1.81
C GLY A 12 12.70 -7.00 0.39
N LYS A 13 13.00 -7.85 -0.58
CA LYS A 13 12.61 -7.61 -1.96
C LYS A 13 11.11 -7.81 -2.11
N THR A 14 10.55 -7.19 -3.15
CA THR A 14 9.11 -7.24 -3.37
C THR A 14 8.77 -7.72 -4.76
N ILE A 15 7.63 -8.39 -4.87
CA ILE A 15 6.98 -8.69 -6.14
C ILE A 15 5.72 -7.84 -6.16
N LEU A 16 5.56 -7.02 -7.19
CA LEU A 16 4.51 -6.01 -7.23
C LEU A 16 3.54 -6.23 -8.38
N ARG A 17 2.28 -5.92 -8.14
CA ARG A 17 1.26 -5.84 -9.18
C ARG A 17 0.46 -4.57 -8.94
N GLY A 18 0.47 -3.68 -9.92
CA GLY A 18 -0.23 -2.41 -9.82
C GLY A 18 0.44 -1.37 -8.95
N LEU A 19 1.67 -1.63 -8.53
CA LEU A 19 2.46 -0.75 -7.69
C LEU A 19 3.84 -0.59 -8.29
N LYS A 20 4.53 0.47 -7.89
CA LYS A 20 5.90 0.73 -8.34
C LYS A 20 6.83 0.78 -7.14
N PRO A 21 8.05 0.27 -7.25
CA PRO A 21 9.00 0.38 -6.15
C PRO A 21 9.57 1.77 -6.04
N ARG A 22 9.87 2.18 -4.81
CA ARG A 22 10.59 3.41 -4.53
C ARG A 22 11.40 3.22 -3.26
N GLY A 23 12.68 2.86 -3.41
CA GLY A 23 13.50 2.54 -2.25
C GLY A 23 12.90 1.40 -1.46
N ASN A 24 12.66 1.62 -0.18
CA ASN A 24 12.03 0.62 0.69
C ASN A 24 10.51 0.74 0.71
N ALA A 25 9.97 1.63 -0.10
CA ALA A 25 8.54 1.89 -0.16
C ALA A 25 7.99 1.41 -1.49
N VAL A 26 6.66 1.36 -1.58
CA VAL A 26 5.97 1.14 -2.85
C VAL A 26 5.08 2.34 -3.11
N VAL A 27 4.88 2.65 -4.40
CA VAL A 27 4.04 3.77 -4.82
C VAL A 27 2.81 3.23 -5.49
N ALA A 28 1.66 3.70 -5.03
CA ALA A 28 0.36 3.42 -5.62
C ALA A 28 -0.14 4.68 -6.31
N LEU A 29 -0.49 4.55 -7.58
CA LEU A 29 -1.15 5.63 -8.32
C LEU A 29 -2.64 5.35 -8.30
N GLN A 30 -3.41 6.30 -7.87
CA GLN A 30 -4.85 6.11 -7.73
C GLN A 30 -5.57 7.37 -8.16
N ASP A 31 -6.66 7.20 -8.91
CA ASP A 31 -7.51 8.32 -9.27
C ASP A 31 -8.25 8.79 -8.03
N ARG A 32 -8.55 10.07 -7.96
CA ARG A 32 -9.24 10.66 -6.80
C ARG A 32 -10.60 10.03 -6.53
N ASN A 33 -11.19 9.40 -7.53
CA ASN A 33 -12.50 8.76 -7.38
C ASN A 33 -12.41 7.26 -7.18
N GLU A 34 -11.20 6.72 -7.14
CA GLU A 34 -11.04 5.29 -6.99
C GLU A 34 -11.01 4.88 -5.53
N VAL A 35 -11.56 3.71 -5.29
CA VAL A 35 -11.51 3.03 -4.01
C VAL A 35 -11.00 1.65 -4.32
N LEU A 36 -9.77 1.35 -3.95
CA LEU A 36 -9.10 0.12 -4.40
C LEU A 36 -8.63 -0.71 -3.22
N ASP A 37 -8.65 -2.01 -3.43
CA ASP A 37 -8.21 -2.99 -2.44
C ASP A 37 -6.76 -3.37 -2.65
N TYR A 38 -6.03 -3.48 -1.55
CA TYR A 38 -4.61 -3.82 -1.53
C TYR A 38 -4.39 -5.07 -0.71
N THR A 39 -3.50 -5.91 -1.18
CA THR A 39 -3.06 -7.08 -0.41
C THR A 39 -1.56 -7.03 -0.25
N VAL A 40 -1.11 -7.23 0.99
CA VAL A 40 0.32 -7.39 1.29
C VAL A 40 0.51 -8.84 1.71
N ASP A 41 1.28 -9.57 0.93
CA ASP A 41 1.58 -10.98 1.19
C ASP A 41 2.94 -11.05 1.88
N TRP A 42 2.91 -11.37 3.15
CA TRP A 42 4.10 -11.43 3.98
C TRP A 42 4.73 -12.81 4.02
N SER A 43 4.13 -13.81 3.37
CA SER A 43 4.54 -15.21 3.51
C SER A 43 6.00 -15.43 3.16
N GLY A 44 6.53 -14.72 2.16
CA GLY A 44 7.93 -14.87 1.77
C GLY A 44 8.91 -14.37 2.82
N TRP A 45 8.52 -13.34 3.58
CA TRP A 45 9.35 -12.78 4.63
C TRP A 45 9.18 -13.54 5.94
N LEU A 46 7.97 -14.00 6.22
CA LEU A 46 7.64 -14.64 7.51
C LEU A 46 8.36 -15.97 7.71
N GLY A 47 8.51 -16.74 6.63
CA GLY A 47 8.94 -18.13 6.79
C GLY A 47 7.88 -18.92 7.53
N SER A 48 8.24 -19.53 8.65
CA SER A 48 7.30 -20.29 9.47
C SER A 48 6.59 -19.45 10.51
N ASP A 49 6.94 -18.16 10.62
CA ASP A 49 6.30 -17.24 11.55
C ASP A 49 4.94 -16.82 11.03
N THR A 50 4.13 -16.21 11.88
CA THR A 50 2.78 -15.78 11.50
C THR A 50 2.53 -14.36 11.98
N ILE A 51 1.57 -13.70 11.33
CA ILE A 51 1.14 -12.36 11.72
C ILE A 51 0.28 -12.47 12.98
N SER A 52 0.65 -11.73 14.00
CA SER A 52 -0.10 -11.63 15.24
C SER A 52 -1.01 -10.40 15.25
N SER A 53 -0.52 -9.28 14.72
CA SER A 53 -1.33 -8.06 14.63
C SER A 53 -0.86 -7.19 13.48
N VAL A 54 -1.76 -6.30 13.04
CA VAL A 54 -1.50 -5.36 11.96
C VAL A 54 -1.92 -3.98 12.40
N GLU A 55 -1.09 -2.99 12.07
CA GLU A 55 -1.41 -1.60 12.32
C GLU A 55 -1.23 -0.82 11.03
N ASN A 56 -2.24 -0.03 10.64
CA ASN A 56 -2.18 0.83 9.46
C ASN A 56 -2.37 2.27 9.91
N VAL A 57 -1.39 3.11 9.66
CA VAL A 57 -1.46 4.53 10.00
C VAL A 57 -1.37 5.31 8.71
N VAL A 58 -2.37 6.15 8.44
CA VAL A 58 -2.44 6.93 7.20
C VAL A 58 -2.28 8.40 7.47
N THR A 59 -1.73 9.09 6.48
CA THR A 59 -1.68 10.54 6.41
C THR A 59 -2.14 10.94 5.01
N GLY A 60 -3.25 11.64 4.92
CA GLY A 60 -3.84 12.05 3.64
C GLY A 60 -5.01 11.18 3.23
N PRO A 61 -4.76 9.97 2.75
CA PRO A 61 -5.86 9.10 2.31
C PRO A 61 -6.62 8.48 3.46
N THR A 62 -7.66 7.73 3.13
CA THR A 62 -8.46 6.99 4.11
C THR A 62 -8.22 5.50 3.90
N VAL A 63 -7.97 4.80 5.00
CA VAL A 63 -7.87 3.34 5.00
C VAL A 63 -9.15 2.76 5.61
N SER A 64 -9.65 1.70 4.98
CA SER A 64 -10.86 1.02 5.46
C SER A 64 -10.76 -0.47 5.15
N ASN A 65 -11.72 -1.23 5.69
CA ASN A 65 -11.85 -2.67 5.44
C ASN A 65 -10.55 -3.43 5.67
N ALA A 66 -9.80 -3.04 6.71
CA ALA A 66 -8.55 -3.70 7.03
C ALA A 66 -8.81 -5.05 7.68
N SER A 67 -8.11 -6.06 7.20
CA SER A 67 -8.18 -7.40 7.79
C SER A 67 -6.89 -8.13 7.48
N ASN A 68 -6.68 -9.26 8.14
CA ASN A 68 -5.49 -10.05 7.88
C ASN A 68 -5.73 -11.51 8.18
N THR A 69 -4.95 -12.35 7.53
CA THR A 69 -4.78 -13.76 7.86
C THR A 69 -3.46 -13.89 8.61
N THR A 70 -2.99 -15.13 8.79
CA THR A 70 -1.70 -15.34 9.44
C THR A 70 -0.52 -15.00 8.52
N THR A 71 -0.75 -14.83 7.23
CA THR A 71 0.33 -14.55 6.28
C THR A 71 0.09 -13.35 5.38
N THR A 72 -1.14 -12.86 5.29
CA THR A 72 -1.49 -11.76 4.40
C THR A 72 -2.25 -10.69 5.16
N ALA A 73 -2.17 -9.46 4.67
CA ALA A 73 -2.95 -8.35 5.17
C ALA A 73 -3.62 -7.64 4.00
N THR A 74 -4.85 -7.20 4.20
CA THR A 74 -5.59 -6.48 3.17
C THR A 74 -6.11 -5.18 3.74
N PHE A 75 -6.27 -4.20 2.87
CA PHE A 75 -6.87 -2.93 3.23
C PHE A 75 -7.37 -2.24 1.97
N ARG A 76 -8.20 -1.24 2.17
CA ARG A 76 -8.75 -0.45 1.07
C ARG A 76 -8.32 0.98 1.24
N LEU A 77 -7.85 1.60 0.16
CA LEU A 77 -7.45 3.00 0.18
C LEU A 77 -8.37 3.82 -0.72
N SER A 78 -8.71 5.01 -0.23
CA SER A 78 -9.51 5.97 -0.97
C SER A 78 -9.08 7.36 -0.55
N GLY A 79 -9.53 8.36 -1.28
CA GLY A 79 -9.29 9.75 -0.92
C GLY A 79 -8.88 10.58 -2.11
N SER A 80 -8.98 11.89 -1.95
CA SER A 80 -8.66 12.85 -3.00
C SER A 80 -7.33 13.55 -2.75
N SER A 81 -6.59 13.14 -1.73
CA SER A 81 -5.30 13.73 -1.38
C SER A 81 -4.22 12.68 -1.42
N SER A 82 -3.08 13.05 -1.98
CA SER A 82 -1.89 12.21 -1.90
C SER A 82 -1.40 12.15 -0.46
N GLY A 83 -0.70 11.08 -0.14
CA GLY A 83 -0.17 10.89 1.20
C GLY A 83 0.48 9.53 1.30
N PHE A 84 0.41 8.94 2.49
CA PHE A 84 1.05 7.64 2.68
C PHE A 84 0.35 6.84 3.75
N LEU A 85 0.62 5.54 3.70
CA LEU A 85 0.18 4.56 4.69
C LEU A 85 1.42 3.87 5.23
N GLU A 86 1.53 3.85 6.55
CA GLU A 86 2.53 3.01 7.22
C GLU A 86 1.84 1.74 7.64
N HIS A 87 2.21 0.64 7.00
CA HIS A 87 1.65 -0.67 7.25
C HIS A 87 2.65 -1.47 8.06
N ARG A 88 2.29 -1.83 9.28
CA ARG A 88 3.18 -2.50 10.22
C ARG A 88 2.57 -3.79 10.69
N ILE A 89 3.35 -4.86 10.66
CA ILE A 89 2.92 -6.13 11.25
C ILE A 89 3.81 -6.46 12.44
N THR A 90 3.20 -7.13 13.41
CA THR A 90 3.90 -7.76 14.53
C THR A 90 3.63 -9.25 14.41
N THR A 91 4.66 -10.05 14.58
CA THR A 91 4.53 -11.50 14.39
C THR A 91 4.43 -12.22 15.72
N ALA A 92 4.02 -13.49 15.65
CA ALA A 92 3.94 -14.34 16.84
C ALA A 92 5.28 -14.51 17.52
N ALA A 93 6.37 -14.49 16.75
CA ALA A 93 7.72 -14.57 17.31
C ALA A 93 8.23 -13.23 17.82
N GLY A 94 7.46 -12.17 17.72
CA GLY A 94 7.83 -10.85 18.24
C GLY A 94 8.59 -9.97 17.27
N ARG A 95 8.68 -10.35 16.00
CA ARG A 95 9.30 -9.50 14.99
C ARG A 95 8.32 -8.42 14.54
N VAL A 96 8.86 -7.26 14.19
CA VAL A 96 8.05 -6.15 13.68
C VAL A 96 8.63 -5.73 12.34
N LYS A 97 7.78 -5.57 11.34
CA LYS A 97 8.20 -5.13 10.01
C LYS A 97 7.19 -4.15 9.45
N GLU A 98 7.70 -3.17 8.74
CA GLU A 98 6.89 -2.08 8.20
C GLU A 98 7.03 -2.01 6.69
N LEU A 99 5.94 -1.65 6.04
CA LEU A 99 5.93 -1.32 4.61
C LEU A 99 5.31 0.07 4.47
N MET A 100 6.01 0.96 3.81
CA MET A 100 5.48 2.28 3.49
C MET A 100 4.83 2.22 2.12
N VAL A 101 3.56 2.62 2.05
CA VAL A 101 2.83 2.74 0.80
C VAL A 101 2.61 4.22 0.55
N LEU A 102 3.23 4.73 -0.50
CA LEU A 102 3.05 6.12 -0.91
C LEU A 102 1.88 6.15 -1.90
N LEU A 103 0.87 6.96 -1.59
CA LEU A 103 -0.28 7.09 -2.48
C LEU A 103 -0.18 8.41 -3.21
N GLU A 104 -0.10 8.34 -4.54
CA GLU A 104 -0.17 9.51 -5.39
C GLU A 104 -1.56 9.55 -6.01
N VAL A 105 -2.31 10.57 -5.68
CA VAL A 105 -3.66 10.72 -6.20
C VAL A 105 -3.61 11.52 -7.48
N ASP A 106 -4.08 10.89 -8.53
CA ASP A 106 -4.14 11.43 -9.86
C ASP A 106 -5.57 11.87 -10.13
N GLY A 107 -5.75 12.81 -11.03
CA GLY A 107 -7.08 13.29 -11.36
C GLY A 107 -7.46 14.58 -10.67
N ALA A 108 -6.65 15.05 -9.70
CA ALA A 108 -6.82 16.40 -9.23
C ALA A 108 -6.57 17.35 -10.41
N PRO A 109 -7.37 18.40 -10.54
CA PRO A 109 -7.20 19.29 -11.69
C PRO A 109 -5.82 19.94 -11.66
N ILE A 110 -4.99 19.54 -12.59
CA ILE A 110 -3.74 20.21 -12.83
C ILE A 110 -3.93 20.97 -14.10
N VAL A 111 -4.07 22.26 -13.94
CA VAL A 111 -4.31 23.13 -15.10
C VAL A 111 -2.96 23.44 -15.69
N SER A 112 -2.71 22.87 -16.84
CA SER A 112 -1.50 23.18 -17.58
C SER A 112 -1.67 24.53 -18.25
N ASP A 113 -0.56 25.05 -18.74
CA ASP A 113 -0.59 26.33 -19.46
C ASP A 113 -1.36 26.25 -20.76
N TYR A 114 -1.70 25.07 -21.17
CA TYR A 114 -2.39 24.84 -22.44
C TYR A 114 -3.87 24.63 -22.26
N GLY A 115 -4.34 24.73 -21.02
CA GLY A 115 -5.72 24.50 -20.75
C GLY A 115 -6.13 23.03 -20.73
N TYR A 116 -5.22 22.11 -20.80
CA TYR A 116 -5.55 20.72 -20.67
C TYR A 116 -4.82 20.12 -19.48
N ARG A 117 -5.29 18.98 -19.08
CA ARG A 117 -4.76 18.33 -17.91
C ARG A 117 -3.47 17.61 -18.21
N VAL A 118 -2.51 17.84 -17.35
CA VAL A 118 -1.26 17.09 -17.37
C VAL A 118 -1.26 16.15 -16.15
N ARG A 119 -1.03 14.89 -16.40
CA ARG A 119 -0.95 13.89 -15.34
C ARG A 119 0.47 13.82 -14.85
N LEU A 120 0.66 14.07 -13.57
CA LEU A 120 1.98 14.10 -12.97
C LEU A 120 2.24 12.92 -12.06
N SER A 121 1.39 11.96 -12.09
CA SER A 121 1.53 10.78 -11.25
C SER A 121 2.48 9.76 -11.81
#